data_3c0090526af2d559605bfc3bc7f8e59b
#
_entry.id   3c0090526af2d559605bfc3bc7f8e59b
#
_cell.length_a   1.000
_cell.length_b   1.000
_cell.length_c   1.000
_cell.angle_alpha   90.00
_cell.angle_beta   90.00
_cell.angle_gamma   90.00
#
_symmetry.space_group_name_H-M   'P 1'
#
loop_
_entity.id
_entity.type
_entity.pdbx_description
1 polymer ?
#
loop_
_entity_poly.entity_id
_entity_poly.type
_entity_poly.pdbx_seq_one_letter_code
_entity_poly.pdbx_strand_id
1 'polypeptide(L)'
;MNVSCGGRRHGGLRGLALVHGQAYPYCLGMAYENYESLRVRLEPGIARVTMDHPPINLLDQTLIAELDRIGREVEVDDSVRAVILDSADPEFFAAHADVNLILGLPNNDTSLHGEVGLFHAMVDRFRTMPKATIAVIEGIARGGGSELALSFDMRFAAIGRAVLAQPEVAVGIIPGGSGTQRLHRLVGRGRALEIILGCGDIDAETADQWGYVNRALPDDELRPFVDRLAARIASFPPGAVARAKTAVDAALPDPLGGLLVEDQLFRACLSDPDAQARMAGFLQIGGQTREVERQTLPF
;
A
#
# COMPACT_ATOMS: atom_id res chain seq x y z
N MET A 1 -17.59 -2.02 -41.45
CA MET A 1 -18.10 -0.67 -41.15
C MET A 1 -16.93 0.17 -40.74
N ASN A 2 -16.59 1.14 -41.57
CA ASN A 2 -15.47 2.07 -41.30
C ASN A 2 -15.89 3.09 -40.26
N VAL A 3 -15.08 3.24 -39.19
CA VAL A 3 -15.13 4.43 -38.33
C VAL A 3 -13.83 5.18 -38.52
N SER A 4 -13.94 6.36 -39.13
CA SER A 4 -12.89 7.31 -39.42
C SER A 4 -12.56 8.09 -38.13
N CYS A 5 -11.30 8.04 -37.66
CA CYS A 5 -10.77 9.00 -36.70
C CYS A 5 -10.16 10.18 -37.46
N GLY A 6 -10.84 11.34 -37.37
CA GLY A 6 -10.36 12.63 -37.87
C GLY A 6 -9.25 13.18 -36.99
N GLY A 7 -8.16 13.62 -37.64
CA GLY A 7 -6.93 14.01 -37.00
C GLY A 7 -6.89 15.40 -36.37
N ARG A 8 -5.91 15.58 -35.48
CA ARG A 8 -5.03 16.78 -35.44
C ARG A 8 -3.62 16.37 -35.04
N ARG A 9 -2.65 16.86 -35.78
CA ARG A 9 -1.21 16.57 -35.63
C ARG A 9 -0.65 17.42 -34.47
N HIS A 10 0.02 16.77 -33.51
CA HIS A 10 1.18 17.33 -32.82
C HIS A 10 2.17 16.19 -32.61
N GLY A 11 3.43 16.48 -32.94
CA GLY A 11 4.49 15.48 -33.02
C GLY A 11 4.97 15.05 -31.63
N GLY A 12 4.84 13.76 -31.35
CA GLY A 12 5.46 13.09 -30.21
C GLY A 12 6.06 11.78 -30.69
N LEU A 13 7.28 11.52 -30.30
CA LEU A 13 8.07 10.34 -30.63
C LEU A 13 7.31 9.04 -30.27
N ARG A 14 7.10 8.21 -31.29
CA ARG A 14 6.52 6.85 -31.10
C ARG A 14 7.62 5.92 -30.60
N GLY A 15 7.52 5.43 -29.37
CA GLY A 15 8.31 4.32 -28.87
C GLY A 15 7.76 3.00 -29.40
N LEU A 16 8.62 2.13 -29.90
CA LEU A 16 8.31 0.76 -30.29
C LEU A 16 9.02 -0.19 -29.32
N ALA A 17 8.30 -1.11 -28.70
CA ALA A 17 8.93 -2.24 -28.02
C ALA A 17 8.86 -3.48 -28.87
N LEU A 18 9.96 -4.18 -28.97
CA LEU A 18 10.07 -5.46 -29.66
C LEU A 18 9.86 -6.60 -28.67
N VAL A 19 8.81 -7.40 -28.85
CA VAL A 19 8.61 -8.66 -28.15
C VAL A 19 8.52 -9.76 -29.21
N HIS A 20 9.44 -10.70 -29.18
CA HIS A 20 9.55 -11.80 -30.17
C HIS A 20 9.61 -11.35 -31.65
N GLY A 21 10.27 -10.21 -31.90
CA GLY A 21 10.45 -9.69 -33.26
C GLY A 21 9.23 -9.01 -33.89
N GLN A 22 8.14 -8.83 -33.15
CA GLN A 22 6.98 -8.03 -33.56
C GLN A 22 6.93 -6.71 -32.83
N ALA A 23 6.74 -5.62 -33.61
CA ALA A 23 6.58 -4.28 -33.09
C ALA A 23 5.12 -4.02 -32.72
N TYR A 24 4.86 -3.75 -31.47
CA TYR A 24 3.54 -3.29 -30.98
C TYR A 24 3.56 -1.79 -30.79
N PRO A 25 2.59 -1.03 -31.35
CA PRO A 25 2.47 0.39 -31.05
C PRO A 25 1.96 0.53 -29.61
N TYR A 26 2.76 1.19 -28.76
CA TYR A 26 2.24 1.68 -27.49
C TYR A 26 1.18 2.74 -27.78
N CYS A 27 -0.05 2.48 -27.41
CA CYS A 27 -1.00 3.54 -27.17
C CYS A 27 -0.52 4.29 -25.93
N LEU A 28 0.14 5.43 -26.10
CA LEU A 28 0.43 6.40 -25.05
C LEU A 28 -0.93 6.95 -24.56
N GLY A 29 -1.58 6.23 -23.63
CA GLY A 29 -2.94 6.52 -23.22
C GLY A 29 -3.08 7.33 -21.95
N MET A 30 -2.21 7.17 -20.97
CA MET A 30 -2.20 8.01 -19.76
C MET A 30 -0.77 8.44 -19.48
N ALA A 31 -0.55 9.75 -19.38
CA ALA A 31 0.69 10.27 -18.87
C ALA A 31 0.57 10.24 -17.34
N TYR A 32 1.22 9.26 -16.70
CA TYR A 32 1.38 9.20 -15.24
C TYR A 32 2.38 10.29 -14.80
N GLU A 33 1.98 11.54 -14.95
CA GLU A 33 2.83 12.72 -14.79
C GLU A 33 2.33 13.58 -13.62
N ASN A 34 3.19 14.51 -13.19
CA ASN A 34 2.87 15.49 -12.16
C ASN A 34 2.54 14.87 -10.80
N TYR A 35 3.32 13.86 -10.40
CA TYR A 35 3.39 13.35 -9.04
C TYR A 35 4.55 14.05 -8.31
N GLU A 36 4.32 14.44 -7.07
CA GLU A 36 5.33 15.05 -6.19
C GLU A 36 6.06 13.97 -5.37
N SER A 37 5.28 13.01 -4.87
CA SER A 37 5.73 11.97 -3.94
C SER A 37 5.86 10.58 -4.57
N LEU A 38 5.47 10.43 -5.85
CA LEU A 38 5.53 9.15 -6.57
C LEU A 38 6.33 9.28 -7.85
N ARG A 39 7.06 8.22 -8.17
CA ARG A 39 7.62 8.01 -9.51
C ARG A 39 6.91 6.83 -10.16
N VAL A 40 6.40 7.01 -11.37
CA VAL A 40 5.69 5.96 -12.09
C VAL A 40 6.45 5.57 -13.34
N ARG A 41 6.75 4.27 -13.49
CA ARG A 41 7.38 3.71 -14.68
C ARG A 41 6.51 2.61 -15.26
N LEU A 42 6.19 2.74 -16.54
CA LEU A 42 5.49 1.69 -17.28
C LEU A 42 6.48 0.71 -17.91
N GLU A 43 6.22 -0.55 -17.71
CA GLU A 43 6.85 -1.69 -18.36
C GLU A 43 5.77 -2.47 -19.13
N PRO A 44 6.09 -3.44 -20.00
CA PRO A 44 5.08 -4.20 -20.73
C PRO A 44 4.06 -4.88 -19.79
N GLY A 45 2.87 -4.28 -19.66
CA GLY A 45 1.79 -4.77 -18.81
C GLY A 45 1.96 -4.50 -17.31
N ILE A 46 2.96 -3.72 -16.90
CA ILE A 46 3.26 -3.46 -15.48
C ILE A 46 3.35 -1.95 -15.25
N ALA A 47 2.68 -1.45 -14.22
CA ALA A 47 2.93 -0.14 -13.63
C ALA A 47 3.78 -0.33 -12.37
N ARG A 48 5.01 0.18 -12.38
CA ARG A 48 5.83 0.30 -11.18
C ARG A 48 5.63 1.68 -10.59
N VAL A 49 5.12 1.72 -9.38
CA VAL A 49 4.89 2.91 -8.58
C VAL A 49 5.91 2.91 -7.45
N THR A 50 6.80 3.89 -7.44
CA THR A 50 7.84 4.03 -6.44
C THR A 50 7.54 5.23 -5.55
N MET A 51 7.34 5.01 -4.26
CA MET A 51 7.22 6.10 -3.29
C MET A 51 8.57 6.80 -3.13
N ASP A 52 8.57 8.12 -3.27
CA ASP A 52 9.74 8.98 -3.14
C ASP A 52 9.33 10.27 -2.40
N HIS A 53 8.99 10.11 -1.14
CA HIS A 53 8.49 11.17 -0.27
C HIS A 53 9.36 11.32 0.99
N PRO A 54 10.55 11.97 0.84
CA PRO A 54 11.48 12.12 1.95
C PRO A 54 10.88 12.94 3.10
N PRO A 55 11.31 12.69 4.36
CA PRO A 55 12.47 11.88 4.70
C PRO A 55 12.20 10.38 4.95
N ILE A 56 10.96 9.90 5.06
CA ILE A 56 10.60 8.57 5.55
C ILE A 56 9.35 7.98 4.88
N ASN A 57 8.94 8.50 3.73
CA ASN A 57 7.68 8.14 3.06
C ASN A 57 6.49 8.18 4.03
N LEU A 58 6.38 9.27 4.78
CA LEU A 58 5.27 9.48 5.70
C LEU A 58 3.97 9.58 4.93
N LEU A 59 2.95 8.81 5.32
CA LEU A 59 1.62 8.87 4.70
C LEU A 59 0.89 10.13 5.18
N ASP A 60 1.27 11.25 4.60
CA ASP A 60 0.63 12.54 4.77
C ASP A 60 -0.47 12.76 3.72
N GLN A 61 -1.09 13.93 3.73
CA GLN A 61 -2.17 14.27 2.81
C GLN A 61 -1.72 14.20 1.33
N THR A 62 -0.49 14.58 1.02
CA THR A 62 0.06 14.57 -0.35
C THR A 62 0.22 13.14 -0.86
N LEU A 63 0.95 12.31 -0.10
CA LEU A 63 1.21 10.92 -0.51
C LEU A 63 -0.08 10.10 -0.57
N ILE A 64 -1.01 10.28 0.40
CA ILE A 64 -2.32 9.59 0.39
C ILE A 64 -3.14 10.00 -0.85
N ALA A 65 -3.21 11.30 -1.17
CA ALA A 65 -3.94 11.76 -2.35
C ALA A 65 -3.33 11.26 -3.66
N GLU A 66 -2.01 11.18 -3.74
CA GLU A 66 -1.33 10.67 -4.93
C GLU A 66 -1.46 9.14 -5.07
N LEU A 67 -1.45 8.39 -3.97
CA LEU A 67 -1.74 6.95 -3.99
C LEU A 67 -3.19 6.67 -4.41
N ASP A 68 -4.17 7.47 -3.97
CA ASP A 68 -5.55 7.34 -4.45
C ASP A 68 -5.66 7.68 -5.95
N ARG A 69 -4.98 8.74 -6.41
CA ARG A 69 -4.96 9.13 -7.81
C ARG A 69 -4.35 8.06 -8.70
N ILE A 70 -3.16 7.57 -8.37
CA ILE A 70 -2.50 6.51 -9.15
C ILE A 70 -3.32 5.21 -9.14
N GLY A 71 -3.93 4.88 -7.99
CA GLY A 71 -4.82 3.73 -7.90
C GLY A 71 -5.98 3.81 -8.89
N ARG A 72 -6.63 4.99 -9.01
CA ARG A 72 -7.71 5.22 -10.00
C ARG A 72 -7.20 5.15 -11.43
N GLU A 73 -6.05 5.74 -11.72
CA GLU A 73 -5.48 5.76 -13.06
C GLU A 73 -5.10 4.36 -13.53
N VAL A 74 -4.38 3.58 -12.71
CA VAL A 74 -3.99 2.21 -13.09
C VAL A 74 -5.16 1.25 -13.14
N GLU A 75 -6.21 1.48 -12.34
CA GLU A 75 -7.40 0.62 -12.33
C GLU A 75 -8.10 0.58 -13.69
N VAL A 76 -8.17 1.72 -14.39
CA VAL A 76 -8.87 1.86 -15.68
C VAL A 76 -7.94 1.73 -16.90
N ASP A 77 -6.63 1.65 -16.72
CA ASP A 77 -5.67 1.52 -17.83
C ASP A 77 -5.57 0.08 -18.30
N ASP A 78 -6.17 -0.24 -19.43
CA ASP A 78 -6.15 -1.58 -20.04
C ASP A 78 -4.74 -2.05 -20.45
N SER A 79 -3.76 -1.18 -20.53
CA SER A 79 -2.36 -1.55 -20.80
C SER A 79 -1.66 -2.12 -19.57
N VAL A 80 -2.14 -1.83 -18.35
CA VAL A 80 -1.62 -2.31 -17.06
C VAL A 80 -2.36 -3.58 -16.64
N ARG A 81 -1.63 -4.61 -16.22
CA ARG A 81 -2.11 -5.91 -15.74
C ARG A 81 -1.61 -6.26 -14.36
N ALA A 82 -0.47 -5.70 -13.99
CA ALA A 82 0.10 -5.81 -12.66
C ALA A 82 0.61 -4.44 -12.18
N VAL A 83 0.47 -4.18 -10.90
CA VAL A 83 0.98 -2.99 -10.22
C VAL A 83 2.00 -3.43 -9.18
N ILE A 84 3.18 -2.82 -9.21
CA ILE A 84 4.21 -3.00 -8.18
C ILE A 84 4.32 -1.68 -7.42
N LEU A 85 4.23 -1.73 -6.09
CA LEU A 85 4.54 -0.61 -5.20
C LEU A 85 5.84 -0.91 -4.48
N ASP A 86 6.82 -0.03 -4.62
CA ASP A 86 8.09 -0.06 -3.91
C ASP A 86 8.48 1.32 -3.37
N SER A 87 9.65 1.44 -2.78
CA SER A 87 10.20 2.69 -2.23
C SER A 87 11.51 3.06 -2.89
N ALA A 88 11.75 4.37 -3.07
CA ALA A 88 13.04 4.92 -3.42
C ALA A 88 13.97 5.01 -2.19
N ASP A 89 13.40 5.04 -0.99
CA ASP A 89 14.16 5.06 0.26
C ASP A 89 14.58 3.63 0.65
N PRO A 90 15.88 3.37 0.88
CA PRO A 90 16.36 2.03 1.20
C PRO A 90 16.04 1.58 2.63
N GLU A 91 15.62 2.49 3.52
CA GLU A 91 15.36 2.19 4.94
C GLU A 91 13.88 2.24 5.28
N PHE A 92 13.06 2.92 4.46
CA PHE A 92 11.64 3.07 4.69
C PHE A 92 10.83 2.67 3.46
N PHE A 93 9.95 1.70 3.63
CA PHE A 93 8.84 1.51 2.68
C PHE A 93 7.84 2.65 2.86
N ALA A 94 7.23 2.75 4.03
CA ALA A 94 6.46 3.89 4.52
C ALA A 94 6.45 3.85 6.04
N ALA A 95 6.92 4.89 6.71
CA ALA A 95 7.11 4.88 8.17
C ALA A 95 5.80 4.60 8.90
N HIS A 96 4.79 5.43 8.68
CA HIS A 96 3.41 5.30 9.18
C HIS A 96 2.56 6.47 8.65
N ALA A 97 1.29 6.57 9.07
CA ALA A 97 0.44 7.73 8.80
C ALA A 97 0.89 8.95 9.60
N ASP A 98 0.78 10.14 9.02
CA ASP A 98 1.16 11.39 9.68
C ASP A 98 0.33 11.63 10.94
N VAL A 99 0.99 11.64 12.11
CA VAL A 99 0.36 11.86 13.41
C VAL A 99 -0.24 13.28 13.50
N ASN A 100 0.35 14.27 12.83
CA ASN A 100 -0.25 15.60 12.78
C ASN A 100 -1.56 15.61 12.00
N LEU A 101 -1.63 14.84 10.90
CA LEU A 101 -2.87 14.63 10.15
C LEU A 101 -3.92 13.96 11.03
N ILE A 102 -3.53 12.91 11.78
CA ILE A 102 -4.44 12.19 12.69
C ILE A 102 -4.96 13.10 13.80
N LEU A 103 -4.09 13.91 14.44
CA LEU A 103 -4.47 14.89 15.48
C LEU A 103 -5.44 15.97 14.95
N GLY A 104 -5.38 16.27 13.64
CA GLY A 104 -6.28 17.21 12.96
C GLY A 104 -7.64 16.62 12.55
N LEU A 105 -7.85 15.31 12.69
CA LEU A 105 -9.12 14.70 12.32
C LEU A 105 -10.25 15.09 13.29
N PRO A 106 -11.51 15.17 12.80
CA PRO A 106 -12.67 15.37 13.67
C PRO A 106 -12.77 14.28 14.74
N ASN A 107 -12.90 14.67 15.99
CA ASN A 107 -12.90 13.77 17.15
C ASN A 107 -14.20 13.79 17.96
N ASN A 108 -15.25 14.40 17.44
CA ASN A 108 -16.54 14.59 18.13
C ASN A 108 -17.67 13.68 17.61
N ASP A 109 -17.40 12.85 16.61
CA ASP A 109 -18.38 11.91 16.06
C ASP A 109 -17.83 10.47 16.13
N THR A 110 -18.38 9.71 17.07
CA THR A 110 -18.06 8.29 17.29
C THR A 110 -19.20 7.37 16.80
N SER A 111 -20.13 7.90 16.00
CA SER A 111 -21.22 7.10 15.42
C SER A 111 -20.70 6.11 14.37
N LEU A 112 -21.42 5.02 14.17
CA LEU A 112 -21.15 4.10 13.07
C LEU A 112 -21.59 4.75 11.75
N HIS A 113 -20.64 4.99 10.85
CA HIS A 113 -20.94 5.52 9.53
C HIS A 113 -21.34 4.40 8.55
N GLY A 114 -22.04 4.75 7.48
CA GLY A 114 -22.42 3.82 6.41
C GLY A 114 -21.33 3.64 5.35
N GLU A 115 -20.28 4.47 5.38
CA GLU A 115 -19.19 4.49 4.40
C GLU A 115 -17.84 4.59 5.12
N VAL A 116 -16.83 4.00 4.53
CA VAL A 116 -15.45 4.04 5.04
C VAL A 116 -14.76 5.35 4.66
N GLY A 117 -13.77 5.77 5.47
CA GLY A 117 -12.97 6.96 5.23
C GLY A 117 -12.08 6.86 3.96
N LEU A 118 -11.51 7.99 3.55
CA LEU A 118 -10.68 8.10 2.33
C LEU A 118 -9.50 7.15 2.33
N PHE A 119 -8.81 6.98 3.47
CA PHE A 119 -7.68 6.07 3.56
C PHE A 119 -8.10 4.61 3.30
N HIS A 120 -9.18 4.16 3.94
CA HIS A 120 -9.75 2.84 3.69
C HIS A 120 -10.14 2.64 2.21
N ALA A 121 -10.79 3.64 1.61
CA ALA A 121 -11.20 3.57 0.21
C ALA A 121 -10.00 3.49 -0.74
N MET A 122 -8.94 4.23 -0.45
CA MET A 122 -7.69 4.22 -1.22
C MET A 122 -7.00 2.84 -1.14
N VAL A 123 -6.79 2.32 0.06
CA VAL A 123 -6.11 1.02 0.23
C VAL A 123 -6.96 -0.13 -0.29
N ASP A 124 -8.31 -0.07 -0.14
CA ASP A 124 -9.21 -1.11 -0.66
C ASP A 124 -9.25 -1.14 -2.18
N ARG A 125 -9.02 -0.01 -2.85
CA ARG A 125 -8.88 0.04 -4.32
C ARG A 125 -7.74 -0.86 -4.80
N PHE A 126 -6.55 -0.82 -4.18
CA PHE A 126 -5.44 -1.72 -4.55
C PHE A 126 -5.79 -3.18 -4.32
N ARG A 127 -6.59 -3.47 -3.31
CA ARG A 127 -7.07 -4.83 -3.05
C ARG A 127 -8.08 -5.32 -4.08
N THR A 128 -9.00 -4.46 -4.50
CA THR A 128 -10.19 -4.88 -5.28
C THR A 128 -10.05 -4.69 -6.78
N MET A 129 -9.12 -3.83 -7.24
CA MET A 129 -8.93 -3.59 -8.68
C MET A 129 -8.71 -4.91 -9.46
N PRO A 130 -9.17 -5.00 -10.74
CA PRO A 130 -9.10 -6.23 -11.53
C PRO A 130 -7.69 -6.53 -12.09
N LYS A 131 -6.66 -6.22 -11.30
CA LYS A 131 -5.23 -6.36 -11.63
C LYS A 131 -4.50 -6.95 -10.44
N ALA A 132 -3.38 -7.63 -10.69
CA ALA A 132 -2.51 -8.08 -9.60
C ALA A 132 -1.77 -6.90 -8.99
N THR A 133 -1.71 -6.84 -7.66
CA THR A 133 -0.99 -5.81 -6.91
C THR A 133 0.07 -6.43 -6.03
N ILE A 134 1.29 -5.88 -6.06
CA ILE A 134 2.46 -6.43 -5.37
C ILE A 134 3.15 -5.32 -4.59
N ALA A 135 3.32 -5.48 -3.28
CA ALA A 135 4.13 -4.60 -2.44
C ALA A 135 5.54 -5.21 -2.23
N VAL A 136 6.57 -4.40 -2.42
CA VAL A 136 7.99 -4.76 -2.22
C VAL A 136 8.51 -3.98 -1.03
N ILE A 137 8.74 -4.69 0.07
CA ILE A 137 9.07 -4.09 1.36
C ILE A 137 10.57 -4.29 1.61
N GLU A 138 11.36 -3.24 1.39
CA GLU A 138 12.82 -3.29 1.57
C GLU A 138 13.29 -2.54 2.82
N GLY A 139 12.38 -1.96 3.56
CA GLY A 139 12.65 -1.18 4.77
C GLY A 139 11.46 -1.21 5.73
N ILE A 140 11.40 -0.22 6.60
CA ILE A 140 10.41 -0.09 7.65
C ILE A 140 9.03 0.20 7.06
N ALA A 141 8.04 -0.59 7.47
CA ALA A 141 6.62 -0.45 7.15
C ALA A 141 5.80 -0.60 8.45
N ARG A 142 5.54 0.50 9.14
CA ARG A 142 4.78 0.49 10.40
C ARG A 142 3.42 1.16 10.24
N GLY A 143 2.48 0.82 11.09
CA GLY A 143 1.16 1.44 11.12
C GLY A 143 0.51 1.54 9.73
N GLY A 144 0.09 2.72 9.32
CA GLY A 144 -0.48 2.98 8.00
C GLY A 144 0.36 2.48 6.83
N GLY A 145 1.69 2.48 6.93
CA GLY A 145 2.59 1.91 5.92
C GLY A 145 2.45 0.39 5.81
N SER A 146 2.32 -0.29 6.95
CA SER A 146 2.00 -1.72 6.98
C SER A 146 0.59 -1.99 6.48
N GLU A 147 -0.40 -1.17 6.84
CA GLU A 147 -1.79 -1.28 6.37
C GLU A 147 -1.91 -1.09 4.85
N LEU A 148 -1.13 -0.16 4.28
CA LEU A 148 -0.99 -0.01 2.84
C LEU A 148 -0.48 -1.31 2.21
N ALA A 149 0.62 -1.87 2.72
CA ALA A 149 1.18 -3.13 2.23
C ALA A 149 0.19 -4.30 2.38
N LEU A 150 -0.54 -4.40 3.51
CA LEU A 150 -1.56 -5.42 3.76
C LEU A 150 -2.71 -5.39 2.74
N SER A 151 -2.91 -4.27 2.08
CA SER A 151 -3.98 -4.06 1.10
C SER A 151 -3.59 -4.47 -0.32
N PHE A 152 -2.34 -4.86 -0.55
CA PHE A 152 -1.91 -5.45 -1.81
C PHE A 152 -2.17 -6.97 -1.82
N ASP A 153 -2.34 -7.55 -2.99
CA ASP A 153 -2.58 -8.99 -3.13
C ASP A 153 -1.40 -9.80 -2.58
N MET A 154 -0.19 -9.35 -2.90
CA MET A 154 1.06 -10.03 -2.52
C MET A 154 2.05 -9.03 -1.90
N ARG A 155 2.81 -9.50 -0.94
CA ARG A 155 3.87 -8.77 -0.22
C ARG A 155 5.13 -9.61 -0.20
N PHE A 156 6.26 -8.99 -0.57
CA PHE A 156 7.58 -9.61 -0.52
C PHE A 156 8.52 -8.70 0.27
N ALA A 157 9.32 -9.27 1.16
CA ALA A 157 10.13 -8.53 2.12
C ALA A 157 11.62 -8.85 1.98
N ALA A 158 12.49 -7.85 2.16
CA ALA A 158 13.94 -8.03 2.19
C ALA A 158 14.40 -8.56 3.55
N ILE A 159 15.06 -9.71 3.57
CA ILE A 159 15.70 -10.27 4.77
C ILE A 159 16.71 -9.27 5.33
N GLY A 160 16.71 -9.10 6.65
CA GLY A 160 17.64 -8.23 7.36
C GLY A 160 17.40 -6.73 7.20
N ARG A 161 16.36 -6.32 6.46
CA ARG A 161 16.02 -4.89 6.22
C ARG A 161 14.57 -4.56 6.49
N ALA A 162 13.65 -5.39 6.00
CA ALA A 162 12.23 -5.13 6.17
C ALA A 162 11.80 -5.34 7.61
N VAL A 163 11.04 -4.36 8.11
CA VAL A 163 10.42 -4.37 9.45
C VAL A 163 8.94 -4.02 9.28
N LEU A 164 8.05 -4.83 9.86
CA LEU A 164 6.62 -4.58 9.87
C LEU A 164 6.11 -4.43 11.30
N ALA A 165 5.18 -3.50 11.54
CA ALA A 165 4.55 -3.35 12.85
C ALA A 165 3.18 -2.67 12.76
N GLN A 166 2.42 -2.77 13.86
CA GLN A 166 1.19 -2.01 14.11
C GLN A 166 1.32 -1.31 15.47
N PRO A 167 1.98 -0.14 15.55
CA PRO A 167 2.34 0.49 16.82
C PRO A 167 1.24 1.41 17.39
N GLU A 168 0.07 1.44 16.79
CA GLU A 168 -1.00 2.40 17.05
C GLU A 168 -1.44 2.41 18.51
N VAL A 169 -1.55 1.23 19.15
CA VAL A 169 -2.03 1.12 20.53
C VAL A 169 -1.08 1.82 21.52
N ALA A 170 0.20 1.84 21.25
CA ALA A 170 1.18 2.53 22.09
C ALA A 170 0.98 4.05 22.14
N VAL A 171 0.42 4.63 21.07
CA VAL A 171 0.06 6.05 21.02
C VAL A 171 -1.43 6.31 21.30
N GLY A 172 -2.15 5.31 21.82
CA GLY A 172 -3.53 5.44 22.31
C GLY A 172 -4.62 5.31 21.23
N ILE A 173 -4.29 4.91 20.02
CA ILE A 173 -5.25 4.65 18.95
C ILE A 173 -5.20 3.17 18.52
N ILE A 174 -6.02 2.77 17.58
CA ILE A 174 -5.97 1.43 16.96
C ILE A 174 -5.55 1.57 15.48
N PRO A 175 -5.10 0.49 14.81
CA PRO A 175 -4.98 0.50 13.36
C PRO A 175 -6.29 0.93 12.72
N GLY A 176 -6.26 2.00 11.93
CA GLY A 176 -7.44 2.64 11.34
C GLY A 176 -7.42 2.68 9.81
N GLY A 177 -6.57 1.85 9.20
CA GLY A 177 -6.44 1.73 7.74
C GLY A 177 -6.60 0.29 7.25
N SER A 178 -7.40 -0.52 7.93
CA SER A 178 -7.69 -1.93 7.66
C SER A 178 -6.79 -2.95 8.38
N GLY A 179 -5.85 -2.53 9.21
CA GLY A 179 -4.92 -3.41 9.90
C GLY A 179 -5.61 -4.46 10.75
N THR A 180 -6.63 -4.08 11.53
CA THR A 180 -7.38 -5.01 12.38
C THR A 180 -8.16 -6.04 11.55
N GLN A 181 -8.59 -5.69 10.34
CA GLN A 181 -9.43 -6.54 9.49
C GLN A 181 -8.63 -7.42 8.55
N ARG A 182 -7.44 -6.99 8.13
CA ARG A 182 -6.61 -7.74 7.18
C ARG A 182 -5.60 -8.63 7.86
N LEU A 183 -4.94 -8.15 8.91
CA LEU A 183 -3.84 -8.86 9.55
C LEU A 183 -4.28 -10.21 10.12
N HIS A 184 -5.40 -10.27 10.85
CA HIS A 184 -5.86 -11.52 11.46
C HIS A 184 -6.22 -12.61 10.42
N ARG A 185 -6.55 -12.21 9.19
CA ARG A 185 -6.84 -13.14 8.09
C ARG A 185 -5.57 -13.81 7.54
N LEU A 186 -4.42 -13.14 7.69
CA LEU A 186 -3.13 -13.64 7.25
C LEU A 186 -2.45 -14.48 8.34
N VAL A 187 -2.33 -13.93 9.56
CA VAL A 187 -1.51 -14.52 10.63
C VAL A 187 -2.34 -15.25 11.68
N GLY A 188 -3.66 -15.17 11.62
CA GLY A 188 -4.59 -15.67 12.64
C GLY A 188 -4.74 -14.70 13.82
N ARG A 189 -5.85 -14.84 14.58
CA ARG A 189 -6.23 -13.90 15.65
C ARG A 189 -5.16 -13.72 16.73
N GLY A 190 -4.51 -14.80 17.15
CA GLY A 190 -3.53 -14.75 18.24
C GLY A 190 -2.34 -13.86 17.90
N ARG A 191 -1.70 -14.13 16.76
CA ARG A 191 -0.56 -13.33 16.27
C ARG A 191 -0.96 -11.89 15.90
N ALA A 192 -2.14 -11.71 15.34
CA ALA A 192 -2.64 -10.35 15.07
C ALA A 192 -2.77 -9.52 16.36
N LEU A 193 -3.30 -10.11 17.45
CA LEU A 193 -3.37 -9.44 18.75
C LEU A 193 -1.97 -9.21 19.36
N GLU A 194 -1.04 -10.16 19.21
CA GLU A 194 0.35 -10.01 19.65
C GLU A 194 1.01 -8.80 18.95
N ILE A 195 0.85 -8.67 17.63
CA ILE A 195 1.39 -7.55 16.86
C ILE A 195 0.73 -6.23 17.26
N ILE A 196 -0.61 -6.18 17.27
CA ILE A 196 -1.37 -4.93 17.50
C ILE A 196 -1.28 -4.46 18.95
N LEU A 197 -1.40 -5.37 19.92
CA LEU A 197 -1.38 -4.99 21.33
C LEU A 197 0.05 -4.89 21.88
N GLY A 198 0.98 -5.66 21.33
CA GLY A 198 2.39 -5.63 21.70
C GLY A 198 3.18 -4.51 21.05
N CYS A 199 2.70 -3.96 19.93
CA CYS A 199 3.32 -2.86 19.17
C CYS A 199 4.78 -3.13 18.75
N GLY A 200 5.22 -4.39 18.78
CA GLY A 200 6.59 -4.79 18.49
C GLY A 200 6.89 -4.84 16.99
N ASP A 201 8.14 -4.59 16.65
CA ASP A 201 8.67 -4.79 15.31
C ASP A 201 8.74 -6.29 14.97
N ILE A 202 8.33 -6.64 13.77
CA ILE A 202 8.39 -7.99 13.19
C ILE A 202 9.37 -7.95 12.02
N ASP A 203 10.45 -8.73 12.10
CA ASP A 203 11.40 -8.86 11.01
C ASP A 203 10.84 -9.66 9.81
N ALA A 204 11.53 -9.60 8.68
CA ALA A 204 11.10 -10.24 7.45
C ALA A 204 10.92 -11.75 7.58
N GLU A 205 11.83 -12.43 8.27
CA GLU A 205 11.82 -13.88 8.45
C GLU A 205 10.63 -14.33 9.32
N THR A 206 10.37 -13.63 10.41
CA THR A 206 9.19 -13.85 11.25
C THR A 206 7.90 -13.55 10.49
N ALA A 207 7.90 -12.48 9.69
CA ALA A 207 6.76 -12.09 8.86
C ALA A 207 6.42 -13.17 7.82
N ASP A 208 7.41 -13.78 7.18
CA ASP A 208 7.25 -14.93 6.27
C ASP A 208 6.73 -16.16 7.03
N GLN A 209 7.36 -16.52 8.14
CA GLN A 209 6.97 -17.66 8.96
C GLN A 209 5.52 -17.55 9.47
N TRP A 210 5.05 -16.33 9.73
CA TRP A 210 3.69 -16.11 10.24
C TRP A 210 2.66 -15.91 9.12
N GLY A 211 3.10 -15.72 7.88
CA GLY A 211 2.23 -15.42 6.74
C GLY A 211 1.82 -13.96 6.63
N TYR A 212 2.53 -13.06 7.31
CA TYR A 212 2.34 -11.61 7.16
C TYR A 212 2.76 -11.17 5.76
N VAL A 213 3.86 -11.74 5.26
CA VAL A 213 4.31 -11.59 3.86
C VAL A 213 4.27 -12.94 3.14
N ASN A 214 4.27 -12.92 1.81
CA ASN A 214 4.29 -14.12 0.99
C ASN A 214 5.64 -14.82 1.01
N ARG A 215 6.73 -14.04 1.07
CA ARG A 215 8.12 -14.51 1.19
C ARG A 215 9.01 -13.41 1.73
N ALA A 216 9.97 -13.81 2.56
CA ALA A 216 11.20 -13.06 2.81
C ALA A 216 12.29 -13.57 1.88
N LEU A 217 13.01 -12.67 1.23
CA LEU A 217 14.04 -12.98 0.25
C LEU A 217 15.31 -12.19 0.54
N PRO A 218 16.52 -12.74 0.22
CA PRO A 218 17.73 -11.96 0.22
C PRO A 218 17.60 -10.70 -0.63
N ASP A 219 18.27 -9.63 -0.23
CA ASP A 219 18.15 -8.30 -0.84
C ASP A 219 18.44 -8.32 -2.36
N ASP A 220 19.43 -9.06 -2.77
CA ASP A 220 19.81 -9.22 -4.19
C ASP A 220 18.84 -10.12 -5.00
N GLU A 221 18.02 -10.92 -4.33
CA GLU A 221 17.03 -11.80 -4.97
C GLU A 221 15.62 -11.21 -5.05
N LEU A 222 15.28 -10.31 -4.13
CA LEU A 222 13.92 -9.80 -3.94
C LEU A 222 13.36 -9.14 -5.21
N ARG A 223 14.00 -8.09 -5.69
CA ARG A 223 13.53 -7.37 -6.90
C ARG A 223 13.52 -8.27 -8.13
N PRO A 224 14.58 -9.06 -8.45
CA PRO A 224 14.54 -10.00 -9.56
C PRO A 224 13.41 -11.03 -9.48
N PHE A 225 13.07 -11.50 -8.27
CA PHE A 225 11.96 -12.42 -8.07
C PHE A 225 10.61 -11.76 -8.40
N VAL A 226 10.36 -10.57 -7.85
CA VAL A 226 9.11 -9.82 -8.07
C VAL A 226 8.96 -9.43 -9.55
N ASP A 227 10.03 -8.99 -10.19
CA ASP A 227 10.02 -8.62 -11.61
C ASP A 227 9.61 -9.81 -12.50
N ARG A 228 10.20 -10.99 -12.26
CA ARG A 228 9.82 -12.22 -12.98
C ARG A 228 8.37 -12.61 -12.72
N LEU A 229 7.90 -12.49 -11.47
CA LEU A 229 6.52 -12.82 -11.10
C LEU A 229 5.53 -11.87 -11.78
N ALA A 230 5.77 -10.57 -11.70
CA ALA A 230 4.92 -9.55 -12.31
C ALA A 230 4.88 -9.68 -13.84
N ALA A 231 6.04 -9.86 -14.49
CA ALA A 231 6.11 -10.08 -15.93
C ALA A 231 5.35 -11.35 -16.36
N ARG A 232 5.45 -12.43 -15.58
CA ARG A 232 4.70 -13.65 -15.83
C ARG A 232 3.18 -13.42 -15.73
N ILE A 233 2.72 -12.72 -14.67
CA ILE A 233 1.30 -12.38 -14.48
C ILE A 233 0.82 -11.49 -15.64
N ALA A 234 1.60 -10.48 -16.00
CA ALA A 234 1.28 -9.56 -17.08
C ALA A 234 1.19 -10.23 -18.46
N SER A 235 1.80 -11.41 -18.65
CA SER A 235 1.70 -12.19 -19.87
C SER A 235 0.39 -12.97 -20.00
N PHE A 236 -0.39 -13.10 -18.93
CA PHE A 236 -1.62 -13.88 -18.94
C PHE A 236 -2.83 -13.05 -19.42
N PRO A 237 -3.92 -13.68 -19.85
CA PRO A 237 -5.15 -12.99 -20.22
C PRO A 237 -5.70 -12.17 -19.03
N PRO A 238 -5.91 -10.84 -19.17
CA PRO A 238 -6.31 -9.98 -18.05
C PRO A 238 -7.63 -10.43 -17.41
N GLY A 239 -8.59 -10.88 -18.21
CA GLY A 239 -9.84 -11.40 -17.67
C GLY A 239 -9.69 -12.68 -16.84
N ALA A 240 -8.66 -13.49 -17.05
CA ALA A 240 -8.39 -14.65 -16.22
C ALA A 240 -7.78 -14.23 -14.87
N VAL A 241 -6.85 -13.26 -14.89
CA VAL A 241 -6.25 -12.70 -13.67
C VAL A 241 -7.33 -12.07 -12.79
N ALA A 242 -8.17 -11.20 -13.37
CA ALA A 242 -9.26 -10.55 -12.63
C ALA A 242 -10.24 -11.55 -12.00
N ARG A 243 -10.69 -12.55 -12.78
CA ARG A 243 -11.64 -13.55 -12.28
C ARG A 243 -11.03 -14.47 -11.23
N ALA A 244 -9.75 -14.84 -11.36
CA ALA A 244 -9.06 -15.64 -10.35
C ALA A 244 -8.99 -14.89 -9.01
N LYS A 245 -8.66 -13.58 -9.04
CA LYS A 245 -8.66 -12.72 -7.85
C LYS A 245 -10.06 -12.64 -7.23
N THR A 246 -11.08 -12.34 -8.02
CA THR A 246 -12.48 -12.31 -7.56
C THR A 246 -12.91 -13.65 -6.93
N ALA A 247 -12.51 -14.79 -7.53
CA ALA A 247 -12.85 -16.10 -7.00
C ALA A 247 -12.16 -16.40 -5.66
N VAL A 248 -10.91 -15.97 -5.50
CA VAL A 248 -10.19 -16.08 -4.20
C VAL A 248 -10.85 -15.22 -3.15
N ASP A 249 -11.21 -13.98 -3.49
CA ASP A 249 -11.87 -13.05 -2.58
C ASP A 249 -13.26 -13.56 -2.15
N ALA A 250 -13.99 -14.21 -3.03
CA ALA A 250 -15.30 -14.78 -2.70
C ALA A 250 -15.25 -15.90 -1.63
N ALA A 251 -14.08 -16.46 -1.36
CA ALA A 251 -13.90 -17.42 -0.25
C ALA A 251 -13.76 -16.74 1.12
N LEU A 252 -13.60 -15.42 1.15
CA LEU A 252 -13.44 -14.63 2.37
C LEU A 252 -14.76 -13.91 2.71
N PRO A 253 -15.06 -13.71 4.00
CA PRO A 253 -16.15 -12.83 4.40
C PRO A 253 -15.91 -11.40 3.88
N ASP A 254 -17.00 -10.70 3.53
CA ASP A 254 -16.94 -9.28 3.17
C ASP A 254 -16.32 -8.48 4.34
N PRO A 255 -15.23 -7.74 4.13
CA PRO A 255 -14.59 -6.96 5.19
C PRO A 255 -15.35 -5.69 5.56
N LEU A 256 -16.32 -5.23 4.77
CA LEU A 256 -16.96 -3.92 4.92
C LEU A 256 -17.51 -3.69 6.34
N GLY A 257 -18.25 -4.64 6.88
CA GLY A 257 -18.80 -4.52 8.24
C GLY A 257 -17.71 -4.35 9.31
N GLY A 258 -16.61 -5.07 9.17
CA GLY A 258 -15.46 -4.94 10.06
C GLY A 258 -14.71 -3.61 9.89
N LEU A 259 -14.54 -3.14 8.65
CA LEU A 259 -13.91 -1.84 8.36
C LEU A 259 -14.72 -0.66 8.94
N LEU A 260 -16.04 -0.72 8.87
CA LEU A 260 -16.90 0.30 9.49
C LEU A 260 -16.78 0.32 11.02
N VAL A 261 -16.68 -0.85 11.65
CA VAL A 261 -16.43 -0.97 13.10
C VAL A 261 -15.03 -0.47 13.46
N GLU A 262 -14.01 -0.81 12.67
CA GLU A 262 -12.64 -0.31 12.86
C GLU A 262 -12.60 1.22 12.80
N ASP A 263 -13.21 1.83 11.77
CA ASP A 263 -13.30 3.28 11.62
C ASP A 263 -14.02 3.94 12.82
N GLN A 264 -15.13 3.37 13.27
CA GLN A 264 -15.84 3.87 14.46
C GLN A 264 -14.96 3.82 15.71
N LEU A 265 -14.28 2.69 15.96
CA LEU A 265 -13.43 2.52 17.13
C LEU A 265 -12.17 3.40 17.05
N PHE A 266 -11.59 3.58 15.87
CA PHE A 266 -10.49 4.51 15.65
C PHE A 266 -10.91 5.93 16.02
N ARG A 267 -12.05 6.42 15.53
CA ARG A 267 -12.57 7.76 15.89
C ARG A 267 -12.90 7.88 17.36
N ALA A 268 -13.35 6.80 18.00
CA ALA A 268 -13.55 6.80 19.46
C ALA A 268 -12.23 7.02 20.23
N CYS A 269 -11.13 6.41 19.77
CA CYS A 269 -9.80 6.67 20.35
C CYS A 269 -9.38 8.14 20.17
N LEU A 270 -9.69 8.78 19.05
CA LEU A 270 -9.35 10.21 18.84
C LEU A 270 -10.03 11.13 19.83
N SER A 271 -11.16 10.72 20.41
CA SER A 271 -11.89 11.47 21.43
C SER A 271 -11.27 11.34 22.83
N ASP A 272 -10.34 10.39 23.02
CA ASP A 272 -9.70 10.13 24.30
C ASP A 272 -8.55 11.14 24.55
N PRO A 273 -8.58 11.90 25.65
CA PRO A 273 -7.49 12.83 26.00
C PRO A 273 -6.13 12.14 26.15
N ASP A 274 -6.09 10.88 26.61
CA ASP A 274 -4.85 10.12 26.75
C ASP A 274 -4.24 9.81 25.38
N ALA A 275 -5.06 9.50 24.37
CA ALA A 275 -4.58 9.29 22.99
C ALA A 275 -3.99 10.59 22.43
N GLN A 276 -4.68 11.72 22.63
CA GLN A 276 -4.17 13.03 22.19
C GLN A 276 -2.82 13.35 22.86
N ALA A 277 -2.71 13.12 24.17
CA ALA A 277 -1.48 13.37 24.92
C ALA A 277 -0.32 12.44 24.46
N ARG A 278 -0.59 11.16 24.21
CA ARG A 278 0.41 10.19 23.73
C ARG A 278 0.93 10.53 22.34
N MET A 279 0.05 10.84 21.40
CA MET A 279 0.42 11.27 20.05
C MET A 279 1.27 12.55 20.08
N ALA A 280 0.86 13.56 20.89
CA ALA A 280 1.63 14.78 21.09
C ALA A 280 3.00 14.48 21.73
N GLY A 281 3.05 13.60 22.72
CA GLY A 281 4.29 13.14 23.36
C GLY A 281 5.24 12.45 22.39
N PHE A 282 4.72 11.58 21.50
CA PHE A 282 5.50 10.95 20.44
C PHE A 282 6.15 11.99 19.51
N LEU A 283 5.41 13.00 19.08
CA LEU A 283 5.97 14.10 18.28
C LEU A 283 7.04 14.90 19.06
N GLN A 284 6.84 15.14 20.36
CA GLN A 284 7.79 15.89 21.20
C GLN A 284 9.14 15.19 21.36
N ILE A 285 9.18 13.86 21.38
CA ILE A 285 10.43 13.09 21.43
C ILE A 285 11.11 12.94 20.07
N GLY A 286 10.60 13.58 19.03
CA GLY A 286 11.13 13.56 17.68
C GLY A 286 10.53 12.49 16.78
N GLY A 287 9.37 11.95 17.13
CA GLY A 287 8.61 11.07 16.24
C GLY A 287 8.42 11.70 14.85
N GLN A 288 8.35 10.89 13.82
CA GLN A 288 8.33 11.30 12.41
C GLN A 288 9.66 11.89 11.89
N THR A 289 10.75 11.78 12.68
CA THR A 289 12.10 12.07 12.19
C THR A 289 12.81 10.78 11.82
N ARG A 290 13.65 10.82 10.81
CA ARG A 290 14.42 9.65 10.36
C ARG A 290 15.27 9.03 11.47
N GLU A 291 15.78 9.84 12.37
CA GLU A 291 16.61 9.38 13.50
C GLU A 291 15.81 8.51 14.48
N VAL A 292 14.61 8.94 14.86
CA VAL A 292 13.75 8.22 15.81
C VAL A 292 13.12 7.00 15.12
N GLU A 293 12.66 7.15 13.89
CA GLU A 293 11.97 6.09 13.17
C GLU A 293 12.85 4.89 12.78
N ARG A 294 14.18 5.07 12.71
CA ARG A 294 15.13 3.96 12.51
C ARG A 294 15.25 3.06 13.72
N GLN A 295 14.90 3.55 14.89
CA GLN A 295 15.00 2.78 16.12
C GLN A 295 13.73 1.94 16.32
N THR A 296 13.82 0.90 17.14
CA THR A 296 12.63 0.29 17.73
C THR A 296 11.90 1.39 18.51
N LEU A 297 10.63 1.59 18.19
CA LEU A 297 9.88 2.68 18.83
C LEU A 297 9.83 2.49 20.34
N PRO A 298 10.08 3.54 21.12
CA PRO A 298 10.29 3.45 22.57
C PRO A 298 8.97 3.44 23.35
N PHE A 299 8.13 2.46 23.08
CA PHE A 299 6.85 2.30 23.79
C PHE A 299 6.92 1.26 24.89
#